data_f5652e257e1b9612bed2e90d3c738622
#
_entry.id   f5652e257e1b9612bed2e90d3c738622
#
_cell.length_a   1.000
_cell.length_b   1.000
_cell.length_c   1.000
_cell.angle_alpha   90.00
_cell.angle_beta   90.00
_cell.angle_gamma   90.00
#
_symmetry.space_group_name_H-M   'P 1'
#
loop_
_entity.id
_entity.type
_entity.pdbx_description
1 polymer ?
#
loop_
_entity_poly.entity_id
_entity_poly.type
_entity_poly.pdbx_seq_one_letter_code
_entity_poly.pdbx_strand_id
1 'polypeptide(L)'
;MVMNATVATDAIYVRPNLDKGLGGAGMFGFGAAILAAILYVGYSIYADAAAAGVHATAYLPFVLLFIALLIALGFEFVNGFHDTANAVATVIYTNAMPANVAVVWSGFFNFLGVLLSTGAVAFGIVSLLPVELILQVGSNAGFAMVFALLIAAIIWNLATWYFGIPSSSSHTLIGSIIGVGVANAMLHGKSGTAGVDWGKATEIGQALLISPLIGFGIAALLFLAMKVLIRSKELYQEPKGNTPPPLWIRCLLIFTCTGVSFAHGSNDGQKGMGLIMLILIGTVPTAYALNRAVPEKYTVEFHANSVAAQGALAAPGVGPVPDAHAAVTRYIADKKLAPDTVPALGALVSQIDTQVAEYGSLAKVPAAAVGNIRNDMYLASEAIKRLSKEKTATGISEPQMKVLETYKKSLDAGTRFIPTWVKVAVAFALGLGTMVGWKRIVVTVGEKIGKSHLTYAQGASAEIVAMGTIFGADVLGLPVSTTHVLSSGVAGTMAANQSGLQMGTIRNLLMAWVLTLPVSIALAGGLYAIFSAIF
;
A
#
# COMPACT_ATOMS: atom_id res chain seq x y z
N MET A 1 -40.49 20.57 55.94
CA MET A 1 -40.61 20.15 54.55
C MET A 1 -39.22 20.07 53.96
N VAL A 2 -38.60 18.90 54.06
CA VAL A 2 -37.22 18.68 53.63
C VAL A 2 -37.28 18.21 52.16
N MET A 3 -36.83 19.07 51.24
CA MET A 3 -36.65 18.70 49.84
C MET A 3 -35.47 17.74 49.72
N ASN A 4 -35.77 16.48 49.47
CA ASN A 4 -34.76 15.51 48.98
C ASN A 4 -34.28 15.95 47.59
N ALA A 5 -33.09 16.54 47.52
CA ALA A 5 -32.36 16.67 46.28
C ALA A 5 -31.90 15.26 45.85
N THR A 6 -32.57 14.67 44.89
CA THR A 6 -32.08 13.51 44.17
C THR A 6 -30.80 13.94 43.43
N VAL A 7 -29.66 13.60 44.02
CA VAL A 7 -28.36 13.65 43.32
C VAL A 7 -28.51 12.67 42.13
N ALA A 8 -28.61 13.22 40.94
CA ALA A 8 -28.44 12.45 39.73
C ALA A 8 -27.01 11.88 39.79
N THR A 9 -26.88 10.59 40.00
CA THR A 9 -25.63 9.86 39.83
C THR A 9 -25.27 9.97 38.36
N ASP A 10 -24.41 10.93 38.03
CA ASP A 10 -23.71 10.95 36.72
C ASP A 10 -23.10 9.56 36.54
N ALA A 11 -23.55 8.85 35.49
CA ALA A 11 -23.05 7.53 35.19
C ALA A 11 -21.54 7.64 34.94
N ILE A 12 -20.76 7.18 35.93
CA ILE A 12 -19.29 7.23 35.86
C ILE A 12 -18.86 6.46 34.63
N TYR A 13 -18.16 7.14 33.70
CA TYR A 13 -17.51 6.46 32.58
C TYR A 13 -16.53 5.41 33.12
N VAL A 14 -16.68 4.18 32.68
CA VAL A 14 -15.77 3.08 33.00
C VAL A 14 -14.89 2.83 31.79
N ARG A 15 -13.59 3.02 31.95
CA ARG A 15 -12.62 2.75 30.88
C ARG A 15 -12.72 1.29 30.45
N PRO A 16 -12.77 0.99 29.13
CA PRO A 16 -12.78 -0.39 28.63
C PRO A 16 -11.58 -1.19 29.15
N ASN A 17 -11.80 -2.46 29.48
CA ASN A 17 -10.69 -3.33 29.90
C ASN A 17 -9.83 -3.69 28.70
N LEU A 18 -8.69 -3.02 28.56
CA LEU A 18 -7.72 -3.24 27.49
C LEU A 18 -6.68 -4.31 27.86
N ASP A 19 -6.65 -4.81 29.11
CA ASP A 19 -5.58 -5.70 29.60
C ASP A 19 -5.90 -7.18 29.44
N LYS A 20 -7.10 -7.51 28.99
CA LYS A 20 -7.50 -8.88 28.72
C LYS A 20 -6.82 -9.38 27.43
N GLY A 21 -5.65 -9.99 27.57
CA GLY A 21 -4.89 -10.55 26.44
C GLY A 21 -5.50 -11.84 25.90
N LEU A 22 -4.90 -12.36 24.85
CA LEU A 22 -5.18 -13.70 24.35
C LEU A 22 -4.76 -14.71 25.43
N GLY A 23 -5.65 -15.63 25.83
CA GLY A 23 -5.30 -16.70 26.75
C GLY A 23 -4.23 -17.64 26.16
N GLY A 24 -3.72 -18.59 26.97
CA GLY A 24 -2.66 -19.50 26.53
C GLY A 24 -2.95 -20.25 25.22
N ALA A 25 -4.19 -20.71 25.04
CA ALA A 25 -4.63 -21.33 23.78
C ALA A 25 -4.58 -20.34 22.58
N GLY A 26 -4.95 -19.08 22.82
CA GLY A 26 -4.85 -18.04 21.80
C GLY A 26 -3.40 -17.70 21.41
N MET A 27 -2.50 -17.64 22.38
CA MET A 27 -1.06 -17.44 22.13
C MET A 27 -0.45 -18.63 21.37
N PHE A 28 -0.83 -19.86 21.72
CA PHE A 28 -0.40 -21.04 20.97
C PHE A 28 -0.91 -21.01 19.53
N GLY A 29 -2.20 -20.73 19.33
CA GLY A 29 -2.79 -20.60 17.99
C GLY A 29 -2.13 -19.48 17.15
N PHE A 30 -1.80 -18.36 17.77
CA PHE A 30 -1.07 -17.27 17.14
C PHE A 30 0.34 -17.69 16.70
N GLY A 31 1.11 -18.34 17.56
CA GLY A 31 2.43 -18.87 17.23
C GLY A 31 2.37 -19.93 16.12
N ALA A 32 1.39 -20.84 16.19
CA ALA A 32 1.16 -21.85 15.17
C ALA A 32 0.81 -21.23 13.80
N ALA A 33 0.02 -20.15 13.77
CA ALA A 33 -0.32 -19.43 12.55
C ALA A 33 0.90 -18.74 11.92
N ILE A 34 1.78 -18.12 12.72
CA ILE A 34 3.05 -17.55 12.24
C ILE A 34 3.92 -18.64 11.63
N LEU A 35 4.11 -19.74 12.33
CA LEU A 35 4.93 -20.86 11.84
C LEU A 35 4.37 -21.43 10.54
N ALA A 36 3.06 -21.65 10.47
CA ALA A 36 2.39 -22.12 9.26
C ALA A 36 2.57 -21.15 8.08
N ALA A 37 2.46 -19.83 8.32
CA ALA A 37 2.70 -18.82 7.31
C ALA A 37 4.14 -18.84 6.78
N ILE A 38 5.14 -18.94 7.66
CA ILE A 38 6.56 -19.03 7.27
C ILE A 38 6.83 -20.30 6.44
N LEU A 39 6.32 -21.45 6.88
CA LEU A 39 6.46 -22.71 6.16
C LEU A 39 5.76 -22.65 4.79
N TYR A 40 4.59 -22.06 4.72
CA TYR A 40 3.85 -21.88 3.46
C TYR A 40 4.61 -21.00 2.47
N VAL A 41 5.21 -19.89 2.93
CA VAL A 41 6.06 -19.02 2.09
C VAL A 41 7.27 -19.79 1.57
N GLY A 42 7.99 -20.49 2.45
CA GLY A 42 9.16 -21.28 2.05
C GLY A 42 8.82 -22.36 1.03
N TYR A 43 7.73 -23.11 1.25
CA TYR A 43 7.23 -24.10 0.31
C TYR A 43 6.83 -23.49 -1.04
N SER A 44 6.12 -22.36 -1.04
CA SER A 44 5.66 -21.72 -2.26
C SER A 44 6.83 -21.23 -3.13
N ILE A 45 7.85 -20.63 -2.51
CA ILE A 45 9.07 -20.20 -3.23
C ILE A 45 9.80 -21.41 -3.83
N TYR A 46 9.93 -22.48 -3.04
CA TYR A 46 10.54 -23.71 -3.53
C TYR A 46 9.77 -24.30 -4.72
N ALA A 47 8.45 -24.40 -4.63
CA ALA A 47 7.60 -24.93 -5.68
C ALA A 47 7.66 -24.06 -6.97
N ASP A 48 7.59 -22.73 -6.84
CA ASP A 48 7.67 -21.82 -7.98
C ASP A 48 9.06 -21.84 -8.64
N ALA A 49 10.13 -21.87 -7.84
CA ALA A 49 11.50 -21.99 -8.36
C ALA A 49 11.72 -23.33 -9.08
N ALA A 50 11.25 -24.44 -8.51
CA ALA A 50 11.32 -25.76 -9.14
C ALA A 50 10.52 -25.81 -10.45
N ALA A 51 9.29 -25.27 -10.46
CA ALA A 51 8.46 -25.19 -11.67
C ALA A 51 9.10 -24.31 -12.76
N ALA A 52 9.86 -23.29 -12.38
CA ALA A 52 10.61 -22.44 -13.30
C ALA A 52 11.97 -23.02 -13.74
N GLY A 53 12.32 -24.23 -13.29
CA GLY A 53 13.60 -24.90 -13.61
C GLY A 53 14.82 -24.20 -12.98
N VAL A 54 14.61 -23.48 -11.89
CA VAL A 54 15.72 -22.82 -11.17
C VAL A 54 16.43 -23.84 -10.29
N HIS A 55 17.67 -24.15 -10.62
CA HIS A 55 18.54 -24.97 -9.79
C HIS A 55 19.41 -24.07 -8.89
N ALA A 56 19.41 -24.30 -7.59
CA ALA A 56 20.22 -23.57 -6.64
C ALA A 56 21.71 -23.89 -6.87
N THR A 57 22.40 -23.04 -7.61
CA THR A 57 23.85 -23.14 -7.82
C THR A 57 24.64 -22.47 -6.70
N ALA A 58 24.00 -21.58 -5.92
CA ALA A 58 24.57 -20.90 -4.75
C ALA A 58 23.50 -20.68 -3.69
N TYR A 59 23.87 -20.84 -2.41
CA TYR A 59 22.91 -20.67 -1.29
C TYR A 59 22.71 -19.20 -0.90
N LEU A 60 23.73 -18.34 -1.08
CA LEU A 60 23.69 -16.95 -0.61
C LEU A 60 22.50 -16.13 -1.15
N PRO A 61 22.16 -16.15 -2.45
CA PRO A 61 20.99 -15.42 -2.96
C PRO A 61 19.67 -15.85 -2.31
N PHE A 62 19.51 -17.14 -2.01
CA PHE A 62 18.31 -17.66 -1.34
C PHE A 62 18.23 -17.28 0.14
N VAL A 63 19.39 -17.19 0.82
CA VAL A 63 19.44 -16.65 2.19
C VAL A 63 19.08 -15.18 2.21
N LEU A 64 19.63 -14.37 1.31
CA LEU A 64 19.29 -12.95 1.17
C LEU A 64 17.83 -12.75 0.80
N LEU A 65 17.28 -13.56 -0.10
CA LEU A 65 15.86 -13.60 -0.42
C LEU A 65 15.02 -13.87 0.82
N PHE A 66 15.34 -14.90 1.58
CA PHE A 66 14.60 -15.26 2.79
C PHE A 66 14.61 -14.11 3.81
N ILE A 67 15.78 -13.50 4.05
CA ILE A 67 15.91 -12.36 4.96
C ILE A 67 15.10 -11.17 4.44
N ALA A 68 15.17 -10.84 3.15
CA ALA A 68 14.41 -9.75 2.55
C ALA A 68 12.90 -9.95 2.68
N LEU A 69 12.41 -11.18 2.48
CA LEU A 69 11.00 -11.51 2.65
C LEU A 69 10.56 -11.46 4.11
N LEU A 70 11.40 -11.92 5.05
CA LEU A 70 11.11 -11.78 6.48
C LEU A 70 11.00 -10.32 6.90
N ILE A 71 11.87 -9.44 6.38
CA ILE A 71 11.81 -8.01 6.66
C ILE A 71 10.56 -7.39 6.01
N ALA A 72 10.20 -7.76 4.78
CA ALA A 72 9.01 -7.27 4.10
C ALA A 72 7.71 -7.71 4.81
N LEU A 73 7.63 -8.98 5.22
CA LEU A 73 6.51 -9.48 6.03
C LEU A 73 6.51 -8.86 7.43
N GLY A 74 7.70 -8.62 8.01
CA GLY A 74 7.87 -7.88 9.26
C GLY A 74 7.34 -6.44 9.17
N PHE A 75 7.58 -5.76 8.05
CA PHE A 75 7.00 -4.44 7.79
C PHE A 75 5.46 -4.50 7.78
N GLU A 76 4.86 -5.47 7.10
CA GLU A 76 3.40 -5.63 7.08
C GLU A 76 2.83 -6.03 8.45
N PHE A 77 3.55 -6.82 9.21
CA PHE A 77 3.17 -7.15 10.58
C PHE A 77 3.17 -5.90 11.48
N VAL A 78 4.20 -5.05 11.37
CA VAL A 78 4.29 -3.76 12.06
C VAL A 78 3.18 -2.82 11.60
N ASN A 79 2.88 -2.77 10.31
CA ASN A 79 1.78 -2.02 9.74
C ASN A 79 0.44 -2.46 10.36
N GLY A 80 0.20 -3.77 10.48
CA GLY A 80 -1.00 -4.34 11.10
C GLY A 80 -1.23 -3.81 12.51
N PHE A 81 -0.25 -3.89 13.42
CA PHE A 81 -0.47 -3.46 14.80
C PHE A 81 -0.47 -1.93 14.98
N HIS A 82 0.21 -1.22 14.12
CA HIS A 82 0.26 0.24 14.17
C HIS A 82 -1.09 0.84 13.75
N ASP A 83 -1.69 0.31 12.69
CA ASP A 83 -2.88 0.90 12.08
C ASP A 83 -4.22 0.26 12.53
N THR A 84 -4.17 -0.86 13.26
CA THR A 84 -5.37 -1.53 13.81
C THR A 84 -6.26 -0.62 14.63
N ALA A 85 -5.65 0.28 15.40
CA ALA A 85 -6.37 1.21 16.26
C ALA A 85 -7.44 1.99 15.50
N ASN A 86 -7.21 2.24 14.22
CA ASN A 86 -8.11 3.00 13.36
C ASN A 86 -9.47 2.31 13.18
N ALA A 87 -9.49 0.99 13.13
CA ALA A 87 -10.74 0.25 12.95
C ALA A 87 -11.40 -0.15 14.28
N VAL A 88 -10.61 -0.38 15.36
CA VAL A 88 -11.17 -0.98 16.58
C VAL A 88 -11.43 0.02 17.71
N ALA A 89 -10.84 1.22 17.67
CA ALA A 89 -11.01 2.20 18.74
C ALA A 89 -12.47 2.54 18.98
N THR A 90 -13.24 2.77 17.93
CA THR A 90 -14.65 3.13 18.02
C THR A 90 -15.49 2.01 18.66
N VAL A 91 -15.38 0.76 18.20
CA VAL A 91 -16.16 -0.37 18.73
C VAL A 91 -15.77 -0.75 20.14
N ILE A 92 -14.50 -0.50 20.54
CA ILE A 92 -14.03 -0.74 21.92
C ILE A 92 -14.54 0.34 22.85
N TYR A 93 -14.34 1.62 22.50
CA TYR A 93 -14.73 2.75 23.35
C TYR A 93 -16.24 3.01 23.40
N THR A 94 -17.01 2.44 22.48
CA THR A 94 -18.47 2.44 22.48
C THR A 94 -19.08 1.19 23.12
N ASN A 95 -18.26 0.29 23.66
CA ASN A 95 -18.69 -1.02 24.21
C ASN A 95 -19.46 -1.90 23.20
N ALA A 96 -19.32 -1.65 21.90
CA ALA A 96 -19.96 -2.47 20.88
C ALA A 96 -19.34 -3.88 20.81
N MET A 97 -18.01 -3.99 21.02
CA MET A 97 -17.28 -5.26 21.15
C MET A 97 -16.23 -5.21 22.26
N PRO A 98 -15.99 -6.33 22.97
CA PRO A 98 -14.82 -6.47 23.85
C PRO A 98 -13.52 -6.32 23.04
N ALA A 99 -12.49 -5.70 23.63
CA ALA A 99 -11.25 -5.35 22.94
C ALA A 99 -10.57 -6.55 22.24
N ASN A 100 -10.46 -7.69 22.91
CA ASN A 100 -9.88 -8.91 22.35
C ASN A 100 -10.68 -9.46 21.16
N VAL A 101 -12.02 -9.35 21.17
CA VAL A 101 -12.87 -9.76 20.04
C VAL A 101 -12.72 -8.77 18.90
N ALA A 102 -12.70 -7.47 19.19
CA ALA A 102 -12.56 -6.43 18.17
C ALA A 102 -11.27 -6.56 17.36
N VAL A 103 -10.13 -6.84 18.02
CA VAL A 103 -8.85 -6.98 17.29
C VAL A 103 -8.77 -8.26 16.47
N VAL A 104 -9.34 -9.37 16.94
CA VAL A 104 -9.42 -10.62 16.16
C VAL A 104 -10.35 -10.43 14.96
N TRP A 105 -11.50 -9.78 15.18
CA TRP A 105 -12.46 -9.43 14.13
C TRP A 105 -11.82 -8.55 13.06
N SER A 106 -11.16 -7.47 13.46
CA SER A 106 -10.45 -6.58 12.56
C SER A 106 -9.33 -7.30 11.81
N GLY A 107 -8.53 -8.14 12.50
CA GLY A 107 -7.47 -8.95 11.88
C GLY A 107 -8.01 -9.89 10.79
N PHE A 108 -9.16 -10.52 11.02
CA PHE A 108 -9.80 -11.39 10.04
C PHE A 108 -10.28 -10.60 8.81
N PHE A 109 -10.88 -9.43 8.99
CA PHE A 109 -11.33 -8.62 7.85
C PHE A 109 -10.20 -7.90 7.14
N ASN A 110 -9.11 -7.54 7.83
CA ASN A 110 -7.86 -7.14 7.20
C ASN A 110 -7.31 -8.25 6.30
N PHE A 111 -7.24 -9.47 6.81
CA PHE A 111 -6.82 -10.65 6.05
C PHE A 111 -7.65 -10.83 4.77
N LEU A 112 -8.98 -10.76 4.87
CA LEU A 112 -9.87 -10.84 3.71
C LEU A 112 -9.67 -9.69 2.72
N GLY A 113 -9.49 -8.46 3.21
CA GLY A 113 -9.21 -7.30 2.37
C GLY A 113 -7.95 -7.48 1.54
N VAL A 114 -6.86 -7.96 2.15
CA VAL A 114 -5.61 -8.28 1.44
C VAL A 114 -5.83 -9.32 0.36
N LEU A 115 -6.50 -10.44 0.68
CA LEU A 115 -6.74 -11.53 -0.29
C LEU A 115 -7.52 -11.08 -1.51
N LEU A 116 -8.52 -10.22 -1.32
CA LEU A 116 -9.43 -9.77 -2.37
C LEU A 116 -8.95 -8.50 -3.09
N SER A 117 -7.81 -7.94 -2.69
CA SER A 117 -7.23 -6.73 -3.29
C SER A 117 -6.82 -6.92 -4.74
N THR A 118 -6.87 -5.83 -5.52
CA THR A 118 -6.59 -5.85 -6.97
C THR A 118 -5.11 -5.85 -7.31
N GLY A 119 -4.24 -5.31 -6.46
CA GLY A 119 -2.83 -5.07 -6.73
C GLY A 119 -2.53 -3.71 -7.36
N ALA A 120 -3.54 -2.88 -7.65
CA ALA A 120 -3.34 -1.59 -8.32
C ALA A 120 -2.44 -0.62 -7.50
N VAL A 121 -2.64 -0.56 -6.18
CA VAL A 121 -1.81 0.24 -5.27
C VAL A 121 -0.38 -0.29 -5.21
N ALA A 122 -0.18 -1.62 -5.24
CA ALA A 122 1.14 -2.24 -5.22
C ALA A 122 2.03 -1.73 -6.34
N PHE A 123 1.53 -1.78 -7.57
CA PHE A 123 2.27 -1.30 -8.74
C PHE A 123 2.40 0.22 -8.78
N GLY A 124 1.43 0.94 -8.21
CA GLY A 124 1.49 2.39 -8.02
C GLY A 124 2.67 2.81 -7.17
N ILE A 125 2.94 2.09 -6.08
CA ILE A 125 4.06 2.37 -5.16
C ILE A 125 5.39 2.00 -5.79
N VAL A 126 5.49 0.83 -6.44
CA VAL A 126 6.73 0.41 -7.14
C VAL A 126 7.13 1.43 -8.21
N SER A 127 6.16 2.05 -8.89
CA SER A 127 6.42 3.06 -9.93
C SER A 127 6.99 4.40 -9.42
N LEU A 128 7.13 4.60 -8.10
CA LEU A 128 7.88 5.73 -7.53
C LEU A 128 9.38 5.56 -7.65
N LEU A 129 9.86 4.32 -7.70
CA LEU A 129 11.28 4.02 -7.89
C LEU A 129 11.72 4.41 -9.29
N PRO A 130 12.95 4.92 -9.45
CA PRO A 130 13.52 5.15 -10.77
C PRO A 130 13.58 3.83 -11.56
N VAL A 131 13.33 3.94 -12.86
CA VAL A 131 13.33 2.78 -13.77
C VAL A 131 14.65 2.01 -13.68
N GLU A 132 15.77 2.70 -13.58
CA GLU A 132 17.10 2.09 -13.46
C GLU A 132 17.19 1.16 -12.24
N LEU A 133 16.64 1.57 -11.08
CA LEU A 133 16.62 0.72 -9.88
C LEU A 133 15.68 -0.48 -10.02
N ILE A 134 14.52 -0.29 -10.69
CA ILE A 134 13.58 -1.37 -10.95
C ILE A 134 14.19 -2.41 -11.90
N LEU A 135 14.95 -1.98 -12.90
CA LEU A 135 15.63 -2.87 -13.84
C LEU A 135 16.81 -3.62 -13.21
N GLN A 136 17.44 -3.04 -12.19
CA GLN A 136 18.62 -3.58 -11.50
C GLN A 136 18.33 -4.20 -10.14
N VAL A 137 17.07 -4.49 -9.84
CA VAL A 137 16.63 -4.96 -8.51
C VAL A 137 17.36 -6.24 -8.05
N GLY A 138 17.82 -7.07 -8.96
CA GLY A 138 18.63 -8.27 -8.65
C GLY A 138 20.12 -8.01 -8.43
N SER A 139 20.57 -6.77 -8.51
CA SER A 139 21.97 -6.39 -8.23
C SER A 139 22.18 -6.12 -6.73
N ASN A 140 23.43 -6.02 -6.32
CA ASN A 140 23.79 -5.60 -4.96
C ASN A 140 23.14 -4.26 -4.57
N ALA A 141 23.11 -3.30 -5.49
CA ALA A 141 22.43 -2.02 -5.29
C ALA A 141 20.93 -2.18 -5.05
N GLY A 142 20.29 -3.15 -5.73
CA GLY A 142 18.88 -3.49 -5.52
C GLY A 142 18.60 -4.06 -4.12
N PHE A 143 19.46 -4.94 -3.61
CA PHE A 143 19.35 -5.44 -2.24
C PHE A 143 19.57 -4.32 -1.23
N ALA A 144 20.61 -3.49 -1.39
CA ALA A 144 20.84 -2.34 -0.53
C ALA A 144 19.62 -1.42 -0.46
N MET A 145 18.99 -1.16 -1.61
CA MET A 145 17.75 -0.38 -1.72
C MET A 145 16.62 -0.99 -0.90
N VAL A 146 16.30 -2.26 -1.14
CA VAL A 146 15.17 -2.94 -0.49
C VAL A 146 15.36 -2.99 1.02
N PHE A 147 16.54 -3.36 1.50
CA PHE A 147 16.83 -3.38 2.93
C PHE A 147 16.74 -2.00 3.55
N ALA A 148 17.31 -0.97 2.91
CA ALA A 148 17.29 0.39 3.43
C ALA A 148 15.86 0.93 3.58
N LEU A 149 15.04 0.79 2.56
CA LEU A 149 13.67 1.32 2.60
C LEU A 149 12.78 0.60 3.61
N LEU A 150 12.86 -0.73 3.69
CA LEU A 150 12.04 -1.52 4.62
C LEU A 150 12.46 -1.33 6.07
N ILE A 151 13.76 -1.37 6.35
CA ILE A 151 14.29 -1.19 7.72
C ILE A 151 13.99 0.23 8.21
N ALA A 152 14.16 1.26 7.37
CA ALA A 152 13.80 2.63 7.72
C ALA A 152 12.31 2.75 8.08
N ALA A 153 11.45 2.14 7.27
CA ALA A 153 10.02 2.16 7.51
C ALA A 153 9.62 1.43 8.81
N ILE A 154 10.24 0.29 9.09
CA ILE A 154 10.02 -0.46 10.34
C ILE A 154 10.47 0.37 11.54
N ILE A 155 11.67 0.95 11.51
CA ILE A 155 12.23 1.75 12.60
C ILE A 155 11.30 2.93 12.92
N TRP A 156 10.85 3.68 11.90
CA TRP A 156 9.97 4.83 12.13
C TRP A 156 8.59 4.42 12.67
N ASN A 157 7.98 3.39 12.10
CA ASN A 157 6.69 2.89 12.58
C ASN A 157 6.79 2.36 14.03
N LEU A 158 7.86 1.65 14.38
CA LEU A 158 8.09 1.21 15.76
C LEU A 158 8.34 2.36 16.71
N ALA A 159 9.07 3.40 16.29
CA ALA A 159 9.32 4.58 17.12
C ALA A 159 8.01 5.33 17.42
N THR A 160 7.20 5.62 16.41
CA THR A 160 5.92 6.31 16.58
C THR A 160 4.93 5.48 17.40
N TRP A 161 4.88 4.17 17.18
CA TRP A 161 4.09 3.25 17.99
C TRP A 161 4.54 3.24 19.47
N TYR A 162 5.87 3.23 19.73
CA TYR A 162 6.40 3.25 21.09
C TYR A 162 5.91 4.45 21.88
N PHE A 163 5.86 5.62 21.25
CA PHE A 163 5.31 6.84 21.83
C PHE A 163 3.78 6.93 21.81
N GLY A 164 3.09 5.95 21.23
CA GLY A 164 1.63 5.94 21.10
C GLY A 164 1.09 7.04 20.19
N ILE A 165 1.87 7.44 19.20
CA ILE A 165 1.52 8.48 18.23
C ILE A 165 1.03 7.81 16.94
N PRO A 166 -0.26 7.94 16.58
CA PRO A 166 -0.77 7.47 15.29
C PRO A 166 -0.08 8.20 14.14
N SER A 167 0.78 7.50 13.41
CA SER A 167 1.43 8.01 12.21
C SER A 167 1.04 7.16 10.99
N SER A 168 1.47 7.56 9.82
CA SER A 168 1.09 6.91 8.57
C SER A 168 2.18 5.98 8.07
N SER A 169 1.90 4.69 8.01
CA SER A 169 2.77 3.70 7.35
C SER A 169 2.97 4.00 5.86
N SER A 170 1.94 4.58 5.19
CA SER A 170 2.05 5.03 3.79
C SER A 170 3.06 6.15 3.62
N HIS A 171 3.01 7.21 4.46
CA HIS A 171 3.99 8.30 4.42
C HIS A 171 5.38 7.79 4.72
N THR A 172 5.52 6.89 5.69
CA THR A 172 6.79 6.28 6.07
C THR A 172 7.41 5.52 4.90
N LEU A 173 6.64 4.66 4.23
CA LEU A 173 7.11 3.88 3.10
C LEU A 173 7.48 4.76 1.90
N ILE A 174 6.62 5.72 1.54
CA ILE A 174 6.84 6.63 0.42
C ILE A 174 8.06 7.51 0.69
N GLY A 175 8.19 8.04 1.91
CA GLY A 175 9.39 8.77 2.33
C GLY A 175 10.65 7.92 2.21
N SER A 176 10.59 6.64 2.61
CA SER A 176 11.71 5.72 2.49
C SER A 176 12.10 5.45 1.02
N ILE A 177 11.12 5.29 0.13
CA ILE A 177 11.36 5.13 -1.31
C ILE A 177 12.01 6.38 -1.90
N ILE A 178 11.49 7.57 -1.58
CA ILE A 178 12.08 8.84 -2.03
C ILE A 178 13.51 8.99 -1.50
N GLY A 179 13.74 8.66 -0.23
CA GLY A 179 15.06 8.75 0.41
C GLY A 179 16.10 7.89 -0.29
N VAL A 180 15.77 6.64 -0.59
CA VAL A 180 16.65 5.74 -1.34
C VAL A 180 16.91 6.26 -2.76
N GLY A 181 15.86 6.70 -3.47
CA GLY A 181 15.98 7.24 -4.83
C GLY A 181 16.90 8.47 -4.89
N VAL A 182 16.71 9.41 -3.98
CA VAL A 182 17.56 10.62 -3.87
C VAL A 182 19.01 10.25 -3.55
N ALA A 183 19.23 9.37 -2.55
CA ALA A 183 20.56 8.95 -2.16
C ALA A 183 21.27 8.19 -3.29
N ASN A 184 20.57 7.31 -4.01
CA ASN A 184 21.11 6.62 -5.17
C ASN A 184 21.56 7.60 -6.26
N ALA A 185 20.75 8.59 -6.59
CA ALA A 185 21.13 9.60 -7.58
C ALA A 185 22.38 10.38 -7.15
N MET A 186 22.42 10.83 -5.89
CA MET A 186 23.58 11.57 -5.35
C MET A 186 24.85 10.74 -5.33
N LEU A 187 24.81 9.48 -4.94
CA LEU A 187 25.97 8.59 -4.91
C LEU A 187 26.53 8.30 -6.31
N HIS A 188 25.70 8.38 -7.35
CA HIS A 188 26.12 8.20 -8.75
C HIS A 188 26.38 9.54 -9.48
N GLY A 189 26.61 10.63 -8.75
CA GLY A 189 26.96 11.94 -9.31
C GLY A 189 25.84 12.62 -10.09
N LYS A 190 24.58 12.17 -9.94
CA LYS A 190 23.41 12.80 -10.52
C LYS A 190 22.77 13.78 -9.52
N SER A 191 21.94 14.71 -10.02
CA SER A 191 21.10 15.52 -9.13
C SER A 191 20.17 14.60 -8.32
N GLY A 192 20.01 14.85 -7.03
CA GLY A 192 19.07 14.10 -6.18
C GLY A 192 17.62 14.07 -6.72
N THR A 193 17.24 15.07 -7.51
CA THR A 193 15.94 15.10 -8.18
C THR A 193 15.79 14.09 -9.31
N ALA A 194 16.87 13.55 -9.88
CA ALA A 194 16.84 12.52 -10.91
C ALA A 194 16.47 11.13 -10.36
N GLY A 195 16.59 10.93 -9.05
CA GLY A 195 16.40 9.64 -8.39
C GLY A 195 14.94 9.28 -8.04
N VAL A 196 13.96 10.07 -8.47
CA VAL A 196 12.55 9.86 -8.09
C VAL A 196 11.63 10.28 -9.24
N ASP A 197 10.53 9.56 -9.44
CA ASP A 197 9.43 10.06 -10.26
C ASP A 197 8.61 11.11 -9.49
N TRP A 198 9.04 12.38 -9.58
CA TRP A 198 8.38 13.50 -8.88
C TRP A 198 6.95 13.75 -9.35
N GLY A 199 6.60 13.37 -10.58
CA GLY A 199 5.21 13.43 -11.05
C GLY A 199 4.33 12.48 -10.23
N LYS A 200 4.79 11.24 -10.07
CA LYS A 200 4.09 10.24 -9.25
C LYS A 200 4.17 10.58 -7.76
N ALA A 201 5.30 11.05 -7.27
CA ALA A 201 5.47 11.51 -5.89
C ALA A 201 4.49 12.64 -5.54
N THR A 202 4.29 13.61 -6.45
CA THR A 202 3.32 14.70 -6.27
C THR A 202 1.88 14.19 -6.27
N GLU A 203 1.51 13.28 -7.19
CA GLU A 203 0.17 12.66 -7.24
C GLU A 203 -0.15 11.95 -5.91
N ILE A 204 0.78 11.16 -5.42
CA ILE A 204 0.61 10.45 -4.14
C ILE A 204 0.63 11.44 -2.97
N GLY A 205 1.53 12.42 -2.98
CA GLY A 205 1.59 13.47 -1.96
C GLY A 205 0.28 14.24 -1.84
N GLN A 206 -0.36 14.56 -2.97
CA GLN A 206 -1.69 15.19 -2.98
C GLN A 206 -2.75 14.28 -2.36
N ALA A 207 -2.79 12.98 -2.71
CA ALA A 207 -3.73 12.04 -2.12
C ALA A 207 -3.55 11.95 -0.60
N LEU A 208 -2.30 11.93 -0.12
CA LEU A 208 -1.98 11.89 1.30
C LEU A 208 -2.35 13.18 2.06
N LEU A 209 -2.25 14.34 1.43
CA LEU A 209 -2.65 15.63 2.00
C LEU A 209 -4.16 15.82 2.00
N ILE A 210 -4.84 15.39 0.94
CA ILE A 210 -6.30 15.56 0.78
C ILE A 210 -7.06 14.60 1.70
N SER A 211 -6.54 13.39 1.91
CA SER A 211 -7.23 12.35 2.67
C SER A 211 -7.59 12.75 4.12
N PRO A 212 -6.75 13.39 4.95
CA PRO A 212 -7.15 13.86 6.27
C PRO A 212 -8.13 15.05 6.22
N LEU A 213 -8.08 15.88 5.18
CA LEU A 213 -9.05 16.97 5.00
C LEU A 213 -10.45 16.40 4.69
N ILE A 214 -10.51 15.38 3.84
CA ILE A 214 -11.73 14.60 3.58
C ILE A 214 -12.22 13.97 4.88
N GLY A 215 -11.33 13.27 5.61
CA GLY A 215 -11.64 12.65 6.89
C GLY A 215 -12.29 13.64 7.85
N PHE A 216 -11.65 14.77 8.11
CA PHE A 216 -12.15 15.80 9.02
C PHE A 216 -13.48 16.42 8.54
N GLY A 217 -13.49 16.94 7.30
CA GLY A 217 -14.62 17.73 6.80
C GLY A 217 -15.85 16.88 6.52
N ILE A 218 -15.71 15.75 5.82
CA ILE A 218 -16.85 14.90 5.45
C ILE A 218 -17.41 14.18 6.69
N ALA A 219 -16.55 13.73 7.64
CA ALA A 219 -17.06 13.11 8.87
C ALA A 219 -17.83 14.12 9.73
N ALA A 220 -17.35 15.37 9.83
CA ALA A 220 -18.09 16.43 10.50
C ALA A 220 -19.45 16.70 9.84
N LEU A 221 -19.47 16.82 8.51
CA LEU A 221 -20.72 17.04 7.75
C LEU A 221 -21.68 15.85 7.85
N LEU A 222 -21.18 14.62 7.75
CA LEU A 222 -21.99 13.42 7.91
C LEU A 222 -22.60 13.34 9.30
N PHE A 223 -21.81 13.62 10.34
CA PHE A 223 -22.30 13.66 11.71
C PHE A 223 -23.42 14.69 11.90
N LEU A 224 -23.25 15.91 11.35
CA LEU A 224 -24.29 16.95 11.39
C LEU A 224 -25.54 16.53 10.60
N ALA A 225 -25.37 15.95 9.42
CA ALA A 225 -26.48 15.42 8.63
C ALA A 225 -27.24 14.31 9.40
N MET A 226 -26.53 13.38 10.05
CA MET A 226 -27.14 12.37 10.89
C MET A 226 -27.97 12.99 12.02
N LYS A 227 -27.47 14.05 12.67
CA LYS A 227 -28.23 14.78 13.72
C LYS A 227 -29.58 15.34 13.23
N VAL A 228 -29.64 15.76 11.96
CA VAL A 228 -30.86 16.29 11.36
C VAL A 228 -31.79 15.16 10.91
N LEU A 229 -31.24 14.12 10.29
CA LEU A 229 -32.00 13.05 9.64
C LEU A 229 -32.44 11.96 10.62
N ILE A 230 -31.61 11.61 11.61
CA ILE A 230 -31.84 10.51 12.54
C ILE A 230 -32.16 11.09 13.93
N ARG A 231 -33.40 10.99 14.35
CA ARG A 231 -33.88 11.60 15.61
C ARG A 231 -33.66 10.72 16.86
N SER A 232 -32.98 9.58 16.73
CA SER A 232 -32.70 8.70 17.87
C SER A 232 -31.70 9.34 18.82
N LYS A 233 -32.13 9.78 19.98
CA LYS A 233 -31.28 10.42 20.99
C LYS A 233 -30.16 9.49 21.48
N GLU A 234 -30.39 8.19 21.51
CA GLU A 234 -29.43 7.18 21.96
C GLU A 234 -28.15 7.21 21.13
N LEU A 235 -28.27 7.45 19.82
CA LEU A 235 -27.14 7.47 18.89
C LEU A 235 -26.10 8.58 19.22
N TYR A 236 -26.57 9.68 19.85
CA TYR A 236 -25.74 10.85 20.17
C TYR A 236 -25.29 10.91 21.63
N GLN A 237 -25.54 9.83 22.39
CA GLN A 237 -25.08 9.74 23.78
C GLN A 237 -23.71 9.08 23.84
N GLU A 238 -22.98 9.43 24.90
CA GLU A 238 -21.77 8.71 25.30
C GLU A 238 -22.15 7.33 25.88
N PRO A 239 -21.25 6.33 25.76
CA PRO A 239 -21.46 5.01 26.37
C PRO A 239 -21.66 5.11 27.89
N LYS A 240 -22.61 4.37 28.43
CA LYS A 240 -22.90 4.35 29.88
C LYS A 240 -22.27 3.10 30.52
N GLY A 241 -21.26 3.32 31.35
CA GLY A 241 -20.58 2.22 32.05
C GLY A 241 -20.00 1.19 31.08
N ASN A 242 -20.20 -0.11 31.36
CA ASN A 242 -19.76 -1.23 30.50
C ASN A 242 -20.90 -1.86 29.71
N THR A 243 -22.05 -1.19 29.57
CA THR A 243 -23.21 -1.77 28.88
C THR A 243 -23.05 -1.62 27.36
N PRO A 244 -23.30 -2.70 26.59
CA PRO A 244 -23.34 -2.59 25.14
C PRO A 244 -24.41 -1.63 24.66
N PRO A 245 -24.23 -0.95 23.53
CA PRO A 245 -25.27 -0.11 22.93
C PRO A 245 -26.48 -0.96 22.47
N PRO A 246 -27.65 -0.33 22.20
CA PRO A 246 -28.78 -0.98 21.57
C PRO A 246 -28.38 -1.76 20.33
N LEU A 247 -29.05 -2.89 20.06
CA LEU A 247 -28.63 -3.85 19.04
C LEU A 247 -28.38 -3.21 17.66
N TRP A 248 -29.26 -2.32 17.22
CA TRP A 248 -29.11 -1.67 15.91
C TRP A 248 -27.88 -0.74 15.84
N ILE A 249 -27.57 0.00 16.91
CA ILE A 249 -26.35 0.81 17.01
C ILE A 249 -25.12 -0.09 17.06
N ARG A 250 -25.19 -1.18 17.81
CA ARG A 250 -24.13 -2.18 17.89
C ARG A 250 -23.82 -2.78 16.52
N CYS A 251 -24.87 -3.18 15.77
CA CYS A 251 -24.72 -3.69 14.42
C CYS A 251 -24.11 -2.64 13.46
N LEU A 252 -24.52 -1.38 13.56
CA LEU A 252 -23.95 -0.28 12.78
C LEU A 252 -22.45 -0.14 13.05
N LEU A 253 -22.04 -0.07 14.31
CA LEU A 253 -20.62 0.08 14.70
C LEU A 253 -19.78 -1.13 14.31
N ILE A 254 -20.30 -2.35 14.45
CA ILE A 254 -19.60 -3.55 13.99
C ILE A 254 -19.46 -3.55 12.46
N PHE A 255 -20.51 -3.13 11.74
CA PHE A 255 -20.45 -3.03 10.28
C PHE A 255 -19.43 -2.00 9.82
N THR A 256 -19.37 -0.82 10.42
CA THR A 256 -18.40 0.22 10.05
C THR A 256 -16.96 -0.20 10.38
N CYS A 257 -16.73 -0.81 11.55
CA CYS A 257 -15.44 -1.43 11.91
C CYS A 257 -15.03 -2.50 10.89
N THR A 258 -15.95 -3.36 10.47
CA THR A 258 -15.72 -4.39 9.44
C THR A 258 -15.29 -3.76 8.13
N GLY A 259 -16.02 -2.74 7.68
CA GLY A 259 -15.75 -2.03 6.44
C GLY A 259 -14.39 -1.32 6.43
N VAL A 260 -14.05 -0.63 7.54
CA VAL A 260 -12.73 0.02 7.68
C VAL A 260 -11.61 -1.02 7.69
N SER A 261 -11.78 -2.13 8.45
CA SER A 261 -10.78 -3.20 8.52
C SER A 261 -10.55 -3.84 7.15
N PHE A 262 -11.61 -4.14 6.42
CA PHE A 262 -11.52 -4.69 5.07
C PHE A 262 -10.86 -3.71 4.10
N ALA A 263 -11.29 -2.45 4.10
CA ALA A 263 -10.72 -1.41 3.24
C ALA A 263 -9.23 -1.16 3.55
N HIS A 264 -8.86 -1.14 4.85
CA HIS A 264 -7.47 -1.04 5.28
C HIS A 264 -6.65 -2.21 4.74
N GLY A 265 -7.09 -3.46 4.96
CA GLY A 265 -6.40 -4.64 4.42
C GLY A 265 -6.26 -4.59 2.90
N SER A 266 -7.31 -4.17 2.18
CA SER A 266 -7.29 -4.04 0.72
C SER A 266 -6.28 -3.02 0.23
N ASN A 267 -6.20 -1.84 0.84
CA ASN A 267 -5.28 -0.78 0.43
C ASN A 267 -3.85 -1.02 0.96
N ASP A 268 -3.73 -1.24 2.27
CA ASP A 268 -2.43 -1.28 2.94
C ASP A 268 -1.64 -2.55 2.65
N GLY A 269 -2.28 -3.71 2.58
CA GLY A 269 -1.60 -4.96 2.24
C GLY A 269 -0.97 -4.95 0.84
N GLN A 270 -1.47 -4.14 -0.08
CA GLN A 270 -0.86 -4.02 -1.40
C GLN A 270 0.53 -3.37 -1.37
N LYS A 271 0.87 -2.59 -0.35
CA LYS A 271 2.20 -1.98 -0.19
C LYS A 271 3.29 -3.04 -0.04
N GLY A 272 3.08 -3.99 0.87
CA GLY A 272 3.99 -5.10 1.05
C GLY A 272 4.01 -6.06 -0.13
N MET A 273 2.86 -6.31 -0.76
CA MET A 273 2.84 -7.11 -1.99
C MET A 273 3.75 -6.51 -3.07
N GLY A 274 3.69 -5.20 -3.30
CA GLY A 274 4.53 -4.51 -4.26
C GLY A 274 6.03 -4.69 -3.96
N LEU A 275 6.41 -4.53 -2.70
CA LEU A 275 7.80 -4.71 -2.26
C LEU A 275 8.26 -6.16 -2.35
N ILE A 276 7.41 -7.11 -1.97
CA ILE A 276 7.71 -8.55 -2.11
C ILE A 276 7.88 -8.90 -3.58
N MET A 277 7.02 -8.41 -4.47
CA MET A 277 7.18 -8.64 -5.91
C MET A 277 8.48 -8.04 -6.44
N LEU A 278 8.88 -6.86 -5.97
CA LEU A 278 10.17 -6.27 -6.34
C LEU A 278 11.35 -7.17 -5.93
N ILE A 279 11.32 -7.69 -4.70
CA ILE A 279 12.32 -8.64 -4.20
C ILE A 279 12.35 -9.91 -5.05
N LEU A 280 11.20 -10.51 -5.31
CA LEU A 280 11.07 -11.77 -6.06
C LEU A 280 11.54 -11.63 -7.51
N ILE A 281 11.16 -10.55 -8.18
CA ILE A 281 11.58 -10.25 -9.55
C ILE A 281 13.10 -10.09 -9.62
N GLY A 282 13.70 -9.46 -8.60
CA GLY A 282 15.14 -9.28 -8.55
C GLY A 282 15.94 -10.56 -8.28
N THR A 283 15.42 -11.41 -7.38
CA THR A 283 16.16 -12.59 -6.90
C THR A 283 15.89 -13.86 -7.71
N VAL A 284 14.65 -14.05 -8.16
CA VAL A 284 14.21 -15.23 -8.93
C VAL A 284 13.43 -14.77 -10.18
N PRO A 285 14.06 -14.00 -11.08
CA PRO A 285 13.38 -13.44 -12.26
C PRO A 285 12.72 -14.51 -13.13
N THR A 286 13.32 -15.67 -13.24
CA THR A 286 12.79 -16.79 -14.02
C THR A 286 11.38 -17.20 -13.59
N ALA A 287 11.06 -17.13 -12.30
CA ALA A 287 9.76 -17.49 -11.79
C ALA A 287 8.78 -16.30 -11.76
N TYR A 288 9.27 -15.07 -11.48
CA TYR A 288 8.41 -13.96 -11.08
C TYR A 288 8.46 -12.72 -12.00
N ALA A 289 9.39 -12.66 -12.96
CA ALA A 289 9.48 -11.48 -13.82
C ALA A 289 8.42 -11.46 -14.94
N LEU A 290 7.95 -12.62 -15.39
CA LEU A 290 6.87 -12.76 -16.35
C LEU A 290 5.73 -13.60 -15.79
N ASN A 291 4.50 -13.22 -16.11
CA ASN A 291 3.30 -13.95 -15.71
C ASN A 291 3.15 -15.23 -16.53
N ARG A 292 3.66 -16.33 -16.00
CA ARG A 292 3.59 -17.64 -16.64
C ARG A 292 2.20 -18.29 -16.60
N ALA A 293 1.28 -17.73 -15.79
CA ALA A 293 -0.08 -18.23 -15.63
C ALA A 293 -1.09 -17.59 -16.60
N VAL A 294 -0.64 -16.75 -17.53
CA VAL A 294 -1.54 -16.19 -18.56
C VAL A 294 -2.13 -17.31 -19.42
N PRO A 295 -3.43 -17.24 -19.79
CA PRO A 295 -4.06 -18.26 -20.61
C PRO A 295 -3.44 -18.32 -22.02
N GLU A 296 -3.55 -19.46 -22.71
CA GLU A 296 -2.98 -19.63 -24.05
C GLU A 296 -3.46 -18.57 -25.07
N LYS A 297 -4.73 -18.16 -24.99
CA LYS A 297 -5.28 -17.08 -25.83
C LYS A 297 -4.55 -15.75 -25.68
N TYR A 298 -3.85 -15.53 -24.57
CA TYR A 298 -3.09 -14.30 -24.33
C TYR A 298 -2.05 -14.05 -25.42
N THR A 299 -1.31 -15.05 -25.86
CA THR A 299 -0.27 -14.88 -26.89
C THR A 299 -0.87 -14.42 -28.23
N VAL A 300 -2.03 -14.94 -28.60
CA VAL A 300 -2.76 -14.54 -29.82
C VAL A 300 -3.25 -13.09 -29.71
N GLU A 301 -3.90 -12.76 -28.59
CA GLU A 301 -4.38 -11.39 -28.30
C GLU A 301 -3.20 -10.39 -28.20
N PHE A 302 -2.10 -10.82 -27.58
CA PHE A 302 -0.88 -10.02 -27.45
C PHE A 302 -0.30 -9.67 -28.82
N HIS A 303 -0.14 -10.66 -29.70
CA HIS A 303 0.35 -10.44 -31.06
C HIS A 303 -0.56 -9.49 -31.86
N ALA A 304 -1.87 -9.69 -31.83
CA ALA A 304 -2.83 -8.82 -32.51
C ALA A 304 -2.73 -7.36 -32.00
N ASN A 305 -2.64 -7.18 -30.68
CA ASN A 305 -2.46 -5.86 -30.06
C ASN A 305 -1.10 -5.24 -30.38
N SER A 306 -0.03 -6.05 -30.47
CA SER A 306 1.31 -5.61 -30.88
C SER A 306 1.32 -5.07 -32.31
N VAL A 307 0.73 -5.81 -33.24
CA VAL A 307 0.62 -5.37 -34.66
C VAL A 307 -0.17 -4.07 -34.78
N ALA A 308 -1.30 -3.98 -34.07
CA ALA A 308 -2.08 -2.73 -34.03
C ALA A 308 -1.28 -1.56 -33.44
N ALA A 309 -0.52 -1.79 -32.37
CA ALA A 309 0.33 -0.78 -31.74
C ALA A 309 1.49 -0.33 -32.65
N GLN A 310 2.12 -1.26 -33.38
CA GLN A 310 3.12 -0.93 -34.40
C GLN A 310 2.55 -0.02 -35.49
N GLY A 311 1.34 -0.32 -35.98
CA GLY A 311 0.62 0.53 -36.92
C GLY A 311 0.31 1.91 -36.38
N ALA A 312 -0.06 2.02 -35.10
CA ALA A 312 -0.32 3.31 -34.44
C ALA A 312 0.95 4.15 -34.21
N LEU A 313 2.12 3.51 -34.10
CA LEU A 313 3.43 4.15 -33.90
C LEU A 313 4.21 4.33 -35.23
N ALA A 314 3.65 3.92 -36.35
CA ALA A 314 4.31 4.06 -37.66
C ALA A 314 4.59 5.54 -37.98
N ALA A 315 5.87 5.87 -38.14
CA ALA A 315 6.32 7.20 -38.51
C ALA A 315 6.95 7.16 -39.92
N PRO A 316 6.21 7.55 -40.96
CA PRO A 316 6.73 7.53 -42.33
C PRO A 316 7.97 8.42 -42.45
N GLY A 317 9.02 7.90 -43.09
CA GLY A 317 10.26 8.66 -43.38
C GLY A 317 11.31 8.68 -42.26
N VAL A 318 11.07 7.99 -41.14
CA VAL A 318 12.09 7.81 -40.10
C VAL A 318 12.82 6.48 -40.33
N GLY A 319 14.15 6.54 -40.40
CA GLY A 319 15.00 5.36 -40.54
C GLY A 319 15.00 4.46 -39.28
N PRO A 320 15.59 3.25 -39.38
CA PRO A 320 15.67 2.33 -38.23
C PRO A 320 16.42 2.98 -37.07
N VAL A 321 15.90 2.83 -35.86
CA VAL A 321 16.55 3.29 -34.62
C VAL A 321 17.55 2.23 -34.18
N PRO A 322 18.86 2.53 -34.09
CA PRO A 322 19.88 1.53 -33.83
C PRO A 322 19.75 0.82 -32.47
N ASP A 323 19.30 1.55 -31.45
CA ASP A 323 19.07 1.04 -30.09
C ASP A 323 17.75 1.56 -29.54
N ALA A 324 16.69 0.81 -29.82
CA ALA A 324 15.34 1.14 -29.39
C ALA A 324 15.20 1.11 -27.85
N HIS A 325 15.85 0.14 -27.19
CA HIS A 325 15.82 0.02 -25.73
C HIS A 325 16.44 1.26 -25.06
N ALA A 326 17.63 1.69 -25.49
CA ALA A 326 18.30 2.86 -24.93
C ALA A 326 17.53 4.17 -25.20
N ALA A 327 16.93 4.33 -26.38
CA ALA A 327 16.16 5.51 -26.72
C ALA A 327 14.86 5.62 -25.87
N VAL A 328 14.15 4.51 -25.67
CA VAL A 328 12.95 4.48 -24.80
C VAL A 328 13.34 4.67 -23.34
N THR A 329 14.43 4.06 -22.88
CA THR A 329 14.95 4.27 -21.51
C THR A 329 15.26 5.74 -21.26
N ARG A 330 15.98 6.39 -22.18
CA ARG A 330 16.28 7.83 -22.12
C ARG A 330 15.02 8.68 -22.06
N TYR A 331 14.01 8.39 -22.88
CA TYR A 331 12.72 9.11 -22.84
C TYR A 331 12.04 9.02 -21.47
N ILE A 332 12.06 7.84 -20.86
CA ILE A 332 11.45 7.64 -19.54
C ILE A 332 12.26 8.39 -18.46
N ALA A 333 13.60 8.31 -18.50
CA ALA A 333 14.48 8.94 -17.53
C ALA A 333 14.48 10.47 -17.63
N ASP A 334 14.69 11.02 -18.84
CA ASP A 334 14.86 12.46 -19.05
C ASP A 334 13.52 13.21 -19.10
N LYS A 335 12.44 12.48 -19.28
CA LYS A 335 11.08 13.03 -19.41
C LYS A 335 10.96 14.03 -20.58
N LYS A 336 11.72 13.85 -21.63
CA LYS A 336 11.73 14.71 -22.82
C LYS A 336 11.47 13.88 -24.06
N LEU A 337 10.42 14.26 -24.81
CA LEU A 337 10.13 13.66 -26.10
C LEU A 337 11.23 14.08 -27.10
N ALA A 338 11.90 13.09 -27.71
CA ALA A 338 12.87 13.28 -28.76
C ALA A 338 12.31 12.78 -30.11
N PRO A 339 12.84 13.22 -31.26
CA PRO A 339 12.31 12.80 -32.57
C PRO A 339 12.37 11.28 -32.80
N ASP A 340 13.32 10.59 -32.16
CA ASP A 340 13.51 9.14 -32.23
C ASP A 340 12.63 8.35 -31.24
N THR A 341 11.92 9.02 -30.31
CA THR A 341 11.17 8.34 -29.23
C THR A 341 10.04 7.47 -29.77
N VAL A 342 9.16 8.00 -30.63
CA VAL A 342 8.01 7.25 -31.17
C VAL A 342 8.47 6.12 -32.09
N PRO A 343 9.41 6.34 -33.02
CA PRO A 343 10.02 5.26 -33.82
C PRO A 343 10.71 4.18 -32.97
N ALA A 344 11.44 4.59 -31.93
CA ALA A 344 12.11 3.65 -31.02
C ALA A 344 11.09 2.79 -30.27
N LEU A 345 9.99 3.38 -29.81
CA LEU A 345 8.92 2.62 -29.16
C LEU A 345 8.28 1.63 -30.14
N GLY A 346 8.06 2.01 -31.41
CA GLY A 346 7.57 1.11 -32.45
C GLY A 346 8.52 -0.07 -32.70
N ALA A 347 9.82 0.17 -32.78
CA ALA A 347 10.84 -0.85 -32.91
C ALA A 347 10.89 -1.78 -31.68
N LEU A 348 10.81 -1.23 -30.48
CA LEU A 348 10.77 -2.02 -29.23
C LEU A 348 9.53 -2.92 -29.17
N VAL A 349 8.35 -2.41 -29.55
CA VAL A 349 7.10 -3.20 -29.64
C VAL A 349 7.25 -4.36 -30.64
N SER A 350 7.86 -4.13 -31.80
CA SER A 350 8.14 -5.18 -32.79
C SER A 350 9.12 -6.23 -32.26
N GLN A 351 10.14 -5.82 -31.54
CA GLN A 351 11.12 -6.71 -30.92
C GLN A 351 10.46 -7.61 -29.87
N ILE A 352 9.66 -7.02 -28.97
CA ILE A 352 8.92 -7.77 -27.95
C ILE A 352 7.98 -8.79 -28.59
N ASP A 353 7.24 -8.39 -29.63
CA ASP A 353 6.31 -9.26 -30.35
C ASP A 353 7.02 -10.46 -30.97
N THR A 354 8.15 -10.22 -31.66
CA THR A 354 8.99 -11.26 -32.26
C THR A 354 9.49 -12.24 -31.21
N GLN A 355 10.00 -11.74 -30.08
CA GLN A 355 10.51 -12.59 -29.00
C GLN A 355 9.41 -13.44 -28.36
N VAL A 356 8.24 -12.84 -28.09
CA VAL A 356 7.10 -13.60 -27.51
C VAL A 356 6.59 -14.65 -28.49
N ALA A 357 6.52 -14.32 -29.79
CA ALA A 357 6.09 -15.26 -30.83
C ALA A 357 7.07 -16.43 -31.00
N GLU A 358 8.39 -16.18 -30.95
CA GLU A 358 9.44 -17.19 -31.05
C GLU A 358 9.28 -18.29 -29.98
N TYR A 359 8.95 -17.90 -28.75
CA TYR A 359 8.75 -18.86 -27.66
C TYR A 359 7.30 -19.41 -27.60
N GLY A 360 6.38 -18.82 -28.33
CA GLY A 360 4.97 -19.24 -28.41
C GLY A 360 4.13 -18.93 -27.16
N SER A 361 4.74 -18.73 -26.00
CA SER A 361 4.05 -18.27 -24.78
C SER A 361 5.04 -17.72 -23.76
N LEU A 362 4.59 -16.85 -22.84
CA LEU A 362 5.42 -16.36 -21.72
C LEU A 362 5.90 -17.47 -20.78
N ALA A 363 5.16 -18.57 -20.69
CA ALA A 363 5.54 -19.73 -19.88
C ALA A 363 6.78 -20.45 -20.43
N LYS A 364 7.02 -20.39 -21.73
CA LYS A 364 8.13 -21.08 -22.42
C LYS A 364 9.39 -20.22 -22.58
N VAL A 365 9.34 -18.96 -22.17
CA VAL A 365 10.51 -18.05 -22.23
C VAL A 365 11.65 -18.64 -21.38
N PRO A 366 12.84 -18.90 -21.98
CA PRO A 366 13.96 -19.47 -21.23
C PRO A 366 14.53 -18.49 -20.22
N ALA A 367 15.15 -19.01 -19.16
CA ALA A 367 15.68 -18.24 -18.05
C ALA A 367 16.56 -17.05 -18.47
N ALA A 368 17.42 -17.25 -19.47
CA ALA A 368 18.35 -16.22 -19.98
C ALA A 368 17.64 -15.03 -20.65
N ALA A 369 16.44 -15.24 -21.20
CA ALA A 369 15.68 -14.22 -21.94
C ALA A 369 14.64 -13.50 -21.06
N VAL A 370 14.22 -14.11 -19.94
CA VAL A 370 13.12 -13.59 -19.09
C VAL A 370 13.37 -12.14 -18.66
N GLY A 371 14.58 -11.83 -18.17
CA GLY A 371 14.93 -10.49 -17.69
C GLY A 371 14.82 -9.43 -18.79
N ASN A 372 15.33 -9.71 -19.97
CA ASN A 372 15.31 -8.78 -21.10
C ASN A 372 13.88 -8.53 -21.59
N ILE A 373 13.12 -9.60 -21.86
CA ILE A 373 11.71 -9.48 -22.31
C ILE A 373 10.86 -8.71 -21.30
N ARG A 374 10.97 -9.03 -20.03
CA ARG A 374 10.28 -8.31 -18.97
C ARG A 374 10.64 -6.82 -18.95
N ASN A 375 11.91 -6.50 -19.06
CA ASN A 375 12.38 -5.11 -19.04
C ASN A 375 11.86 -4.34 -20.25
N ASP A 376 11.92 -4.92 -21.43
CA ASP A 376 11.39 -4.32 -22.66
C ASP A 376 9.87 -4.09 -22.57
N MET A 377 9.10 -5.09 -22.08
CA MET A 377 7.66 -4.96 -21.84
C MET A 377 7.34 -3.86 -20.82
N TYR A 378 8.12 -3.75 -19.75
CA TYR A 378 7.96 -2.72 -18.74
C TYR A 378 8.24 -1.32 -19.31
N LEU A 379 9.36 -1.16 -20.03
CA LEU A 379 9.73 0.09 -20.69
C LEU A 379 8.66 0.54 -21.69
N ALA A 380 8.18 -0.37 -22.54
CA ALA A 380 7.11 -0.06 -23.49
C ALA A 380 5.82 0.38 -22.77
N SER A 381 5.44 -0.30 -21.70
CA SER A 381 4.26 0.05 -20.90
C SER A 381 4.39 1.44 -20.26
N GLU A 382 5.53 1.77 -19.65
CA GLU A 382 5.75 3.10 -19.04
C GLU A 382 5.88 4.21 -20.09
N ALA A 383 6.49 3.93 -21.24
CA ALA A 383 6.54 4.89 -22.34
C ALA A 383 5.15 5.24 -22.88
N ILE A 384 4.29 4.23 -23.12
CA ILE A 384 2.91 4.46 -23.56
C ILE A 384 2.13 5.26 -22.53
N LYS A 385 2.23 4.91 -21.23
CA LYS A 385 1.59 5.63 -20.13
C LYS A 385 2.02 7.10 -20.08
N ARG A 386 3.29 7.37 -20.42
CA ARG A 386 3.79 8.73 -20.46
C ARG A 386 3.28 9.50 -21.68
N LEU A 387 3.35 8.89 -22.87
CA LEU A 387 2.81 9.49 -24.10
C LEU A 387 1.34 9.86 -23.95
N SER A 388 0.54 9.05 -23.25
CA SER A 388 -0.89 9.35 -23.01
C SER A 388 -1.12 10.59 -22.16
N LYS A 389 -0.15 10.99 -21.33
CA LYS A 389 -0.19 12.23 -20.54
C LYS A 389 0.27 13.46 -21.34
N GLU A 390 1.10 13.28 -22.35
CA GLU A 390 1.69 14.35 -23.19
C GLU A 390 0.92 14.58 -24.49
N LYS A 391 -0.42 14.48 -24.47
CA LYS A 391 -1.37 14.39 -25.61
C LYS A 391 -1.09 15.32 -26.79
N THR A 392 -0.58 16.52 -26.59
CA THR A 392 -0.40 17.54 -27.64
C THR A 392 0.96 17.53 -28.33
N ALA A 393 1.98 16.93 -27.74
CA ALA A 393 3.35 16.99 -28.26
C ALA A 393 3.75 15.76 -29.11
N THR A 394 2.95 14.69 -29.07
CA THR A 394 3.36 13.37 -29.59
C THR A 394 3.06 13.14 -31.06
N GLY A 395 2.19 13.92 -31.68
CA GLY A 395 1.67 13.65 -33.03
C GLY A 395 0.79 12.40 -33.14
N ILE A 396 0.48 11.74 -32.03
CA ILE A 396 -0.35 10.54 -31.95
C ILE A 396 -1.82 10.97 -31.77
N SER A 397 -2.68 10.53 -32.67
CA SER A 397 -4.12 10.83 -32.60
C SER A 397 -4.82 10.09 -31.45
N GLU A 398 -5.97 10.57 -31.02
CA GLU A 398 -6.76 9.92 -29.96
C GLU A 398 -7.14 8.45 -30.26
N PRO A 399 -7.53 8.06 -31.50
CA PRO A 399 -7.73 6.67 -31.83
C PRO A 399 -6.47 5.82 -31.72
N GLN A 400 -5.32 6.33 -32.18
CA GLN A 400 -4.03 5.64 -32.03
C GLN A 400 -3.65 5.46 -30.55
N MET A 401 -3.89 6.46 -29.71
CA MET A 401 -3.63 6.37 -28.29
C MET A 401 -4.48 5.27 -27.61
N LYS A 402 -5.75 5.11 -27.99
CA LYS A 402 -6.59 4.00 -27.50
C LYS A 402 -6.04 2.64 -27.87
N VAL A 403 -5.48 2.50 -29.07
CA VAL A 403 -4.80 1.24 -29.49
C VAL A 403 -3.58 0.98 -28.60
N LEU A 404 -2.76 2.00 -28.36
CA LEU A 404 -1.59 1.90 -27.49
C LEU A 404 -1.98 1.56 -26.05
N GLU A 405 -3.05 2.13 -25.51
CA GLU A 405 -3.56 1.80 -24.18
C GLU A 405 -4.06 0.34 -24.10
N THR A 406 -4.64 -0.18 -25.18
CA THR A 406 -5.03 -1.59 -25.25
C THR A 406 -3.81 -2.51 -25.25
N TYR A 407 -2.79 -2.18 -26.03
CA TYR A 407 -1.52 -2.91 -26.01
C TYR A 407 -0.83 -2.83 -24.66
N LYS A 408 -0.84 -1.65 -24.03
CA LYS A 408 -0.32 -1.48 -22.66
C LYS A 408 -0.99 -2.43 -21.66
N LYS A 409 -2.30 -2.64 -21.76
CA LYS A 409 -3.00 -3.62 -20.90
C LYS A 409 -2.48 -5.04 -21.10
N SER A 410 -2.14 -5.40 -22.34
CA SER A 410 -1.52 -6.70 -22.63
C SER A 410 -0.12 -6.80 -22.02
N LEU A 411 0.71 -5.77 -22.14
CA LEU A 411 2.03 -5.70 -21.49
C LEU A 411 1.91 -5.84 -19.97
N ASP A 412 0.99 -5.11 -19.37
CA ASP A 412 0.77 -5.15 -17.92
C ASP A 412 0.28 -6.52 -17.45
N ALA A 413 -0.59 -7.19 -18.20
CA ALA A 413 -1.05 -8.54 -17.88
C ALA A 413 0.11 -9.57 -17.89
N GLY A 414 1.11 -9.36 -18.74
CA GLY A 414 2.30 -10.21 -18.83
C GLY A 414 3.37 -9.92 -17.77
N THR A 415 3.38 -8.73 -17.16
CA THR A 415 4.48 -8.28 -16.27
C THR A 415 4.03 -7.83 -14.89
N ARG A 416 2.74 -7.51 -14.71
CA ARG A 416 2.17 -7.01 -13.45
C ARG A 416 1.19 -8.03 -12.90
N PHE A 417 1.68 -8.95 -12.11
CA PHE A 417 0.87 -9.96 -11.43
C PHE A 417 1.38 -10.17 -10.00
N ILE A 418 0.53 -10.65 -9.13
CA ILE A 418 0.86 -10.98 -7.76
C ILE A 418 0.44 -12.43 -7.52
N PRO A 419 1.39 -13.35 -7.27
CA PRO A 419 1.08 -14.74 -6.95
C PRO A 419 0.15 -14.83 -5.74
N THR A 420 -0.77 -15.79 -5.75
CA THR A 420 -1.74 -15.97 -4.65
C THR A 420 -1.06 -16.17 -3.30
N TRP A 421 0.06 -16.90 -3.27
CA TRP A 421 0.79 -17.12 -2.03
C TRP A 421 1.36 -15.82 -1.42
N VAL A 422 1.75 -14.84 -2.25
CA VAL A 422 2.18 -13.50 -1.79
C VAL A 422 1.02 -12.79 -1.09
N LYS A 423 -0.17 -12.82 -1.69
CA LYS A 423 -1.38 -12.27 -1.06
C LYS A 423 -1.66 -12.95 0.28
N VAL A 424 -1.59 -14.28 0.32
CA VAL A 424 -1.81 -15.06 1.55
C VAL A 424 -0.77 -14.72 2.61
N ALA A 425 0.51 -14.65 2.26
CA ALA A 425 1.59 -14.32 3.19
C ALA A 425 1.42 -12.93 3.81
N VAL A 426 1.13 -11.93 2.97
CA VAL A 426 0.86 -10.55 3.42
C VAL A 426 -0.42 -10.49 4.26
N ALA A 427 -1.46 -11.22 3.88
CA ALA A 427 -2.71 -11.29 4.63
C ALA A 427 -2.48 -11.84 6.05
N PHE A 428 -1.67 -12.89 6.19
CA PHE A 428 -1.27 -13.41 7.50
C PHE A 428 -0.42 -12.39 8.29
N ALA A 429 0.57 -11.77 7.67
CA ALA A 429 1.42 -10.79 8.34
C ALA A 429 0.60 -9.60 8.87
N LEU A 430 -0.20 -8.97 8.03
CA LEU A 430 -1.03 -7.82 8.38
C LEU A 430 -2.12 -8.22 9.40
N GLY A 431 -2.86 -9.31 9.14
CA GLY A 431 -3.94 -9.78 10.00
C GLY A 431 -3.48 -10.21 11.39
N LEU A 432 -2.36 -10.92 11.50
CA LEU A 432 -1.77 -11.29 12.79
C LEU A 432 -1.15 -10.08 13.50
N GLY A 433 -0.51 -9.17 12.75
CA GLY A 433 -0.02 -7.90 13.29
C GLY A 433 -1.12 -7.11 13.99
N THR A 434 -2.32 -7.07 13.40
CA THR A 434 -3.51 -6.41 13.96
C THR A 434 -3.84 -6.86 15.39
N MET A 435 -3.52 -8.10 15.76
CA MET A 435 -3.84 -8.67 17.07
C MET A 435 -2.84 -8.30 18.18
N VAL A 436 -1.71 -7.67 17.83
CA VAL A 436 -0.61 -7.37 18.74
C VAL A 436 -0.37 -5.86 18.81
N GLY A 437 0.12 -5.36 19.96
CA GLY A 437 0.64 -3.99 20.08
C GLY A 437 -0.37 -2.83 20.03
N TRP A 438 -1.61 -3.07 19.67
CA TRP A 438 -2.66 -2.10 19.37
C TRP A 438 -3.03 -1.11 20.50
N LYS A 439 -2.85 -1.49 21.78
CA LYS A 439 -3.36 -0.74 22.94
C LYS A 439 -2.90 0.72 22.96
N ARG A 440 -1.61 0.99 22.67
CA ARG A 440 -1.04 2.34 22.77
C ARG A 440 -1.73 3.33 21.84
N ILE A 441 -1.98 2.91 20.61
CA ILE A 441 -2.60 3.75 19.60
C ILE A 441 -4.11 3.85 19.82
N VAL A 442 -4.78 2.76 20.20
CA VAL A 442 -6.21 2.75 20.54
C VAL A 442 -6.54 3.74 21.66
N VAL A 443 -5.68 3.82 22.70
CA VAL A 443 -5.83 4.81 23.77
C VAL A 443 -5.73 6.24 23.23
N THR A 444 -4.81 6.51 22.31
CA THR A 444 -4.67 7.86 21.75
C THR A 444 -5.89 8.25 20.92
N VAL A 445 -6.39 7.36 20.05
CA VAL A 445 -7.54 7.63 19.19
C VAL A 445 -8.84 7.73 20.02
N GLY A 446 -9.04 6.84 20.99
CA GLY A 446 -10.26 6.75 21.75
C GLY A 446 -10.40 7.74 22.92
N GLU A 447 -9.27 8.17 23.52
CA GLU A 447 -9.30 8.98 24.74
C GLU A 447 -8.64 10.37 24.61
N LYS A 448 -7.67 10.54 23.68
CA LYS A 448 -6.82 11.74 23.69
C LYS A 448 -7.11 12.76 22.59
N ILE A 449 -7.98 12.46 21.65
CA ILE A 449 -8.37 13.41 20.58
C ILE A 449 -9.42 14.39 21.09
N GLY A 450 -10.53 13.88 21.64
CA GLY A 450 -11.61 14.68 22.19
C GLY A 450 -11.43 14.99 23.69
N LYS A 451 -12.07 16.06 24.18
CA LYS A 451 -12.17 16.36 25.61
C LYS A 451 -13.29 15.58 26.29
N SER A 452 -14.30 15.14 25.54
CA SER A 452 -15.37 14.23 25.97
C SER A 452 -15.21 12.87 25.31
N HIS A 453 -15.97 11.88 25.77
CA HIS A 453 -15.96 10.56 25.19
C HIS A 453 -16.65 10.53 23.82
N LEU A 454 -16.29 9.53 23.02
CA LEU A 454 -16.83 9.35 21.70
C LEU A 454 -18.28 8.87 21.79
N THR A 455 -19.23 9.57 21.18
CA THR A 455 -20.60 9.11 21.01
C THR A 455 -20.69 8.06 19.90
N TYR A 456 -21.75 7.26 19.88
CA TYR A 456 -21.94 6.25 18.84
C TYR A 456 -21.98 6.85 17.43
N ALA A 457 -22.69 7.99 17.26
CA ALA A 457 -22.77 8.68 15.97
C ALA A 457 -21.43 9.22 15.49
N GLN A 458 -20.61 9.76 16.40
CA GLN A 458 -19.28 10.26 16.06
C GLN A 458 -18.39 9.14 15.55
N GLY A 459 -18.36 8.00 16.25
CA GLY A 459 -17.59 6.83 15.82
C GLY A 459 -18.06 6.30 14.47
N ALA A 460 -19.36 6.08 14.30
CA ALA A 460 -19.92 5.60 13.05
C ALA A 460 -19.63 6.55 11.87
N SER A 461 -19.78 7.87 12.07
CA SER A 461 -19.51 8.85 11.01
C SER A 461 -18.03 8.86 10.58
N ALA A 462 -17.11 8.82 11.55
CA ALA A 462 -15.69 8.77 11.26
C ALA A 462 -15.29 7.50 10.47
N GLU A 463 -15.83 6.34 10.87
CA GLU A 463 -15.55 5.06 10.20
C GLU A 463 -16.19 4.95 8.81
N ILE A 464 -17.43 5.43 8.62
CA ILE A 464 -18.08 5.43 7.29
C ILE A 464 -17.25 6.24 6.30
N VAL A 465 -16.79 7.43 6.73
CA VAL A 465 -15.96 8.29 5.86
C VAL A 465 -14.59 7.68 5.62
N ALA A 466 -13.97 7.08 6.64
CA ALA A 466 -12.70 6.38 6.48
C ALA A 466 -12.84 5.21 5.49
N MET A 467 -13.83 4.35 5.67
CA MET A 467 -14.14 3.24 4.75
C MET A 467 -14.31 3.73 3.31
N GLY A 468 -15.16 4.73 3.09
CA GLY A 468 -15.43 5.26 1.75
C GLY A 468 -14.19 5.90 1.09
N THR A 469 -13.39 6.65 1.86
CA THR A 469 -12.17 7.29 1.37
C THR A 469 -11.11 6.26 0.98
N ILE A 470 -10.91 5.22 1.82
CA ILE A 470 -9.92 4.17 1.57
C ILE A 470 -10.33 3.34 0.35
N PHE A 471 -11.61 2.94 0.24
CA PHE A 471 -12.12 2.23 -0.95
C PHE A 471 -12.01 3.07 -2.22
N GLY A 472 -12.36 4.35 -2.16
CA GLY A 472 -12.22 5.23 -3.32
C GLY A 472 -10.77 5.32 -3.81
N ALA A 473 -9.83 5.43 -2.87
CA ALA A 473 -8.40 5.44 -3.20
C ALA A 473 -7.91 4.09 -3.76
N ASP A 474 -8.38 2.97 -3.22
CA ASP A 474 -8.04 1.62 -3.70
C ASP A 474 -8.47 1.42 -5.16
N VAL A 475 -9.69 1.84 -5.52
CA VAL A 475 -10.19 1.83 -6.90
C VAL A 475 -9.33 2.67 -7.85
N LEU A 476 -8.81 3.80 -7.36
CA LEU A 476 -7.93 4.70 -8.12
C LEU A 476 -6.46 4.22 -8.14
N GLY A 477 -6.12 3.14 -7.44
CA GLY A 477 -4.75 2.65 -7.29
C GLY A 477 -3.84 3.60 -6.52
N LEU A 478 -4.41 4.40 -5.62
CA LEU A 478 -3.68 5.38 -4.82
C LEU A 478 -3.49 4.88 -3.38
N PRO A 479 -2.28 4.95 -2.84
CA PRO A 479 -2.08 4.75 -1.41
C PRO A 479 -2.65 5.93 -0.63
N VAL A 480 -3.35 5.66 0.46
CA VAL A 480 -3.82 6.68 1.40
C VAL A 480 -3.33 6.37 2.80
N SER A 481 -3.44 7.36 3.69
CA SER A 481 -3.20 7.17 5.10
C SER A 481 -4.51 6.86 5.82
N THR A 482 -4.74 5.59 6.10
CA THR A 482 -5.89 5.11 6.87
C THR A 482 -5.95 5.76 8.26
N THR A 483 -4.78 5.88 8.91
CA THR A 483 -4.60 6.53 10.22
C THR A 483 -4.97 8.02 10.17
N HIS A 484 -4.54 8.76 9.16
CA HIS A 484 -4.85 10.19 9.06
C HIS A 484 -6.33 10.41 8.78
N VAL A 485 -6.94 9.63 7.88
CA VAL A 485 -8.36 9.76 7.55
C VAL A 485 -9.24 9.52 8.78
N LEU A 486 -8.98 8.45 9.52
CA LEU A 486 -9.82 8.15 10.68
C LEU A 486 -9.56 9.09 11.86
N SER A 487 -8.29 9.35 12.20
CA SER A 487 -7.98 10.25 13.32
C SER A 487 -8.49 11.67 13.07
N SER A 488 -8.40 12.17 11.83
CA SER A 488 -9.00 13.45 11.45
C SER A 488 -10.52 13.38 11.42
N GLY A 489 -11.12 12.26 11.01
CA GLY A 489 -12.56 12.02 11.06
C GLY A 489 -13.12 12.10 12.49
N VAL A 490 -12.45 11.44 13.44
CA VAL A 490 -12.79 11.54 14.88
C VAL A 490 -12.68 13.00 15.33
N ALA A 491 -11.57 13.69 15.01
CA ALA A 491 -11.41 15.10 15.36
C ALA A 491 -12.50 16.00 14.73
N GLY A 492 -12.87 15.76 13.49
CA GLY A 492 -13.92 16.48 12.78
C GLY A 492 -15.30 16.30 13.42
N THR A 493 -15.66 15.08 13.77
CA THR A 493 -16.94 14.81 14.47
C THR A 493 -16.96 15.41 15.88
N MET A 494 -15.81 15.39 16.60
CA MET A 494 -15.69 16.03 17.91
C MET A 494 -15.85 17.55 17.81
N ALA A 495 -15.24 18.18 16.82
CA ALA A 495 -15.39 19.60 16.55
C ALA A 495 -16.84 19.96 16.20
N ALA A 496 -17.49 19.19 15.32
CA ALA A 496 -18.89 19.40 14.93
C ALA A 496 -19.87 19.18 16.08
N ASN A 497 -19.56 18.30 17.03
CA ASN A 497 -20.38 18.08 18.24
C ASN A 497 -20.09 19.08 19.35
N GLN A 498 -19.12 20.00 19.17
CA GLN A 498 -18.63 20.91 20.22
C GLN A 498 -18.10 20.16 21.46
N SER A 499 -17.67 18.92 21.30
CA SER A 499 -17.08 18.08 22.35
C SER A 499 -15.70 18.61 22.84
N GLY A 500 -15.11 19.54 22.10
CA GLY A 500 -13.77 20.08 22.35
C GLY A 500 -12.67 19.12 21.90
N LEU A 501 -11.53 19.71 21.52
CA LEU A 501 -10.32 18.98 21.11
C LEU A 501 -9.20 19.16 22.13
N GLN A 502 -8.44 18.10 22.38
CA GLN A 502 -7.22 18.16 23.19
C GLN A 502 -6.07 18.69 22.32
N MET A 503 -5.88 20.02 22.30
CA MET A 503 -4.94 20.69 21.39
C MET A 503 -3.50 20.20 21.51
N GLY A 504 -3.08 19.72 22.69
CA GLY A 504 -1.76 19.10 22.85
C GLY A 504 -1.60 17.83 22.00
N THR A 505 -2.62 16.97 22.03
CA THR A 505 -2.65 15.75 21.18
C THR A 505 -2.73 16.11 19.71
N ILE A 506 -3.62 17.02 19.31
CA ILE A 506 -3.74 17.46 17.92
C ILE A 506 -2.41 18.00 17.40
N ARG A 507 -1.71 18.85 18.17
CA ARG A 507 -0.38 19.34 17.80
C ARG A 507 0.62 18.21 17.60
N ASN A 508 0.65 17.23 18.53
CA ASN A 508 1.57 16.09 18.43
C ASN A 508 1.27 15.22 17.20
N LEU A 509 -0.02 14.99 16.89
CA LEU A 509 -0.44 14.28 15.68
C LEU A 509 0.01 15.01 14.41
N LEU A 510 -0.27 16.31 14.31
CA LEU A 510 0.13 17.12 13.15
C LEU A 510 1.65 17.18 12.99
N MET A 511 2.40 17.33 14.08
CA MET A 511 3.87 17.29 14.04
C MET A 511 4.37 15.92 13.52
N ALA A 512 3.81 14.82 14.03
CA ALA A 512 4.20 13.49 13.56
C ALA A 512 3.89 13.31 12.07
N TRP A 513 2.72 13.78 11.60
CA TRP A 513 2.34 13.68 10.19
C TRP A 513 3.29 14.45 9.28
N VAL A 514 3.69 15.67 9.69
CA VAL A 514 4.65 16.48 8.93
C VAL A 514 6.06 15.88 8.99
N LEU A 515 6.49 15.38 10.14
CA LEU A 515 7.86 14.87 10.33
C LEU A 515 8.07 13.48 9.71
N THR A 516 7.01 12.68 9.51
CA THR A 516 7.13 11.31 8.99
C THR A 516 7.84 11.28 7.64
N LEU A 517 7.47 12.12 6.68
CA LEU A 517 8.11 12.16 5.37
C LEU A 517 9.60 12.53 5.46
N PRO A 518 10.01 13.70 6.01
CA PRO A 518 11.43 14.08 6.01
C PRO A 518 12.30 13.14 6.83
N VAL A 519 11.80 12.60 7.94
CA VAL A 519 12.59 11.66 8.76
C VAL A 519 12.75 10.32 8.02
N SER A 520 11.71 9.80 7.39
CA SER A 520 11.79 8.56 6.61
C SER A 520 12.71 8.72 5.40
N ILE A 521 12.69 9.87 4.72
CA ILE A 521 13.62 10.20 3.62
C ILE A 521 15.05 10.17 4.12
N ALA A 522 15.36 10.89 5.22
CA ALA A 522 16.70 10.96 5.75
C ALA A 522 17.21 9.61 6.25
N LEU A 523 16.35 8.85 6.96
CA LEU A 523 16.70 7.54 7.51
C LEU A 523 16.97 6.52 6.40
N ALA A 524 16.08 6.43 5.41
CA ALA A 524 16.23 5.49 4.30
C ALA A 524 17.39 5.85 3.39
N GLY A 525 17.59 7.13 3.09
CA GLY A 525 18.74 7.61 2.32
C GLY A 525 20.07 7.34 3.02
N GLY A 526 20.15 7.57 4.34
CA GLY A 526 21.32 7.27 5.16
C GLY A 526 21.63 5.76 5.21
N LEU A 527 20.61 4.93 5.44
CA LEU A 527 20.76 3.46 5.43
C LEU A 527 21.18 2.96 4.04
N TYR A 528 20.62 3.52 2.98
CA TYR A 528 21.03 3.15 1.62
C TYR A 528 22.51 3.48 1.35
N ALA A 529 22.98 4.66 1.76
CA ALA A 529 24.39 5.02 1.62
C ALA A 529 25.32 4.06 2.38
N ILE A 530 24.90 3.60 3.57
CA ILE A 530 25.64 2.59 4.34
C ILE A 530 25.62 1.23 3.64
N PHE A 531 24.45 0.76 3.23
CA PHE A 531 24.32 -0.57 2.64
C PHE A 531 24.97 -0.66 1.26
N SER A 532 24.91 0.39 0.43
CA SER A 532 25.60 0.44 -0.85
C SER A 532 27.13 0.42 -0.73
N ALA A 533 27.68 0.73 0.43
CA ALA A 533 29.11 0.58 0.71
C ALA A 533 29.47 -0.83 1.19
N ILE A 534 28.49 -1.62 1.67
CA ILE A 534 28.67 -2.99 2.17
C ILE A 534 28.43 -4.03 1.06
N PHE A 535 27.39 -3.80 0.23
CA PHE A 535 27.01 -4.66 -0.88
C PHE A 535 27.70 -4.25 -2.19
#